data_0aec2df5be6404cb4ded193bf204f5a6
#
_entry.id   0aec2df5be6404cb4ded193bf204f5a6
#
_cell.length_a   1.000
_cell.length_b   1.000
_cell.length_c   1.000
_cell.angle_alpha   90.00
_cell.angle_beta   90.00
_cell.angle_gamma   90.00
#
_symmetry.space_group_name_H-M   'P 1'
#
loop_
_entity.id
_entity.type
_entity.pdbx_description
1 polymer ?
#
loop_
_entity_poly.entity_id
_entity_poly.type
_entity_poly.pdbx_seq_one_letter_code
_entity_poly.pdbx_strand_id
1 'polypeptide(L)'
;MENYVKVATLENDIEAALVESILVERHILYFMRSYYDTAFDGLFQTQKGWGTVSVPRSCEEEVKEIISDLRKQAADTEESSP
;
A
#
# COMPACT_ATOMS: atom_id res chain seq x y z
N MET A 1 20.40 -11.33 -3.17
CA MET A 1 19.48 -10.43 -2.47
C MET A 1 18.50 -9.83 -3.45
N GLU A 2 17.22 -9.96 -3.20
CA GLU A 2 16.23 -9.43 -4.12
C GLU A 2 16.08 -7.93 -3.98
N ASN A 3 15.86 -7.27 -5.10
CA ASN A 3 15.52 -5.86 -5.09
C ASN A 3 14.07 -5.68 -4.71
N TYR A 4 13.81 -4.68 -3.90
CA TYR A 4 12.44 -4.29 -3.59
C TYR A 4 11.95 -3.32 -4.64
N VAL A 5 10.71 -3.49 -5.05
CA VAL A 5 10.09 -2.61 -6.05
C VAL A 5 8.83 -2.02 -5.45
N LYS A 6 8.58 -0.75 -5.79
CA LYS A 6 7.35 -0.09 -5.35
C LYS A 6 6.20 -0.66 -6.15
N VAL A 7 5.18 -1.15 -5.46
CA VAL A 7 4.02 -1.76 -6.12
C VAL A 7 2.80 -0.87 -6.10
N ALA A 8 2.70 0.05 -5.14
CA ALA A 8 1.51 0.89 -5.08
C ALA A 8 1.74 2.10 -4.19
N THR A 9 0.94 3.13 -4.43
CA THR A 9 0.78 4.25 -3.52
C THR A 9 -0.50 4.00 -2.73
N LEU A 10 -0.37 4.04 -1.41
CA LEU A 10 -1.50 3.80 -0.52
C LEU A 10 -2.23 5.10 -0.28
N GLU A 11 -3.56 5.06 -0.24
CA GLU A 11 -4.36 6.27 -0.23
C GLU A 11 -4.54 6.87 1.15
N ASN A 12 -4.54 6.02 2.17
CA ASN A 12 -4.71 6.48 3.54
C ASN A 12 -4.18 5.43 4.50
N ASP A 13 -4.21 5.75 5.78
CA ASP A 13 -3.66 4.85 6.78
C ASP A 13 -4.50 3.58 6.96
N ILE A 14 -5.78 3.65 6.66
CA ILE A 14 -6.63 2.46 6.74
C ILE A 14 -6.24 1.47 5.66
N GLU A 15 -6.06 1.95 4.44
CA GLU A 15 -5.61 1.09 3.35
C GLU A 15 -4.23 0.51 3.67
N ALA A 16 -3.35 1.33 4.22
CA ALA A 16 -2.02 0.87 4.59
C ALA A 16 -2.08 -0.26 5.62
N ALA A 17 -2.94 -0.10 6.62
CA ALA A 17 -3.08 -1.11 7.65
C ALA A 17 -3.63 -2.42 7.09
N LEU A 18 -4.60 -2.32 6.18
CA LEU A 18 -5.19 -3.50 5.56
C LEU A 18 -4.17 -4.25 4.70
N VAL A 19 -3.42 -3.51 3.89
CA VAL A 19 -2.40 -4.12 3.04
C VAL A 19 -1.34 -4.77 3.90
N GLU A 20 -0.88 -4.08 4.93
CA GLU A 20 0.12 -4.63 5.82
C GLU A 20 -0.35 -5.92 6.47
N SER A 21 -1.58 -5.93 6.94
CA SER A 21 -2.17 -7.10 7.58
C SER A 21 -2.16 -8.32 6.64
N ILE A 22 -2.52 -8.09 5.39
CA ILE A 22 -2.55 -9.18 4.41
C ILE A 22 -1.13 -9.69 4.12
N LEU A 23 -0.18 -8.77 3.98
CA LEU A 23 1.19 -9.18 3.69
C LEU A 23 1.79 -9.97 4.84
N VAL A 24 1.52 -9.55 6.06
CA VAL A 24 1.97 -10.28 7.24
C VAL A 24 1.36 -11.67 7.26
N GLU A 25 0.07 -11.75 6.99
CA GLU A 25 -0.64 -13.04 7.00
C GLU A 25 -0.09 -13.99 5.96
N ARG A 26 0.31 -13.47 4.81
CA ARG A 26 0.85 -14.30 3.73
C ARG A 26 2.35 -14.50 3.82
N HIS A 27 2.97 -13.96 4.85
CA HIS A 27 4.43 -14.07 5.05
C HIS A 27 5.21 -13.44 3.90
N ILE A 28 4.70 -12.34 3.37
CA ILE A 28 5.38 -11.60 2.33
C ILE A 28 6.16 -10.48 2.97
N LEU A 29 7.45 -10.40 2.66
CA LEU A 29 8.27 -9.28 3.12
C LEU A 29 7.82 -8.00 2.42
N TYR A 30 7.90 -6.90 3.15
CA TYR A 30 7.47 -5.62 2.57
C TYR A 30 8.22 -4.47 3.23
N PHE A 31 8.21 -3.34 2.55
CA PHE A 31 8.71 -2.10 3.10
C PHE A 31 7.66 -1.02 2.83
N MET A 32 7.15 -0.43 3.89
CA MET A 32 6.10 0.55 3.79
C MET A 32 6.64 1.88 4.27
N ARG A 33 6.43 2.92 3.48
CA ARG A 33 6.97 4.23 3.82
C ARG A 33 5.86 5.28 3.74
N SER A 34 5.67 5.98 4.84
CA SER A 34 4.68 7.04 4.93
C SER A 34 5.29 8.36 4.45
N TYR A 35 4.52 9.13 3.71
CA TYR A 35 4.95 10.46 3.31
C TYR A 35 5.08 11.38 4.51
N TYR A 36 4.36 11.10 5.59
CA TYR A 36 4.43 11.92 6.78
C TYR A 36 5.77 11.81 7.48
N ASP A 37 6.48 10.73 7.25
CA ASP A 37 7.80 10.56 7.86
C ASP A 37 8.82 11.55 7.31
N THR A 38 8.59 12.08 6.14
CA THR A 38 9.50 13.03 5.54
C THR A 38 9.10 14.47 5.78
N ALA A 39 7.99 14.69 6.46
CA ALA A 39 7.49 16.03 6.71
C ALA A 39 8.38 16.80 7.69
N PHE A 40 9.21 16.09 8.43
CA PHE A 40 10.08 16.73 9.41
C PHE A 40 11.13 17.62 8.79
N ASP A 41 11.39 17.44 7.52
CA ASP A 41 12.41 18.26 6.85
C ASP A 41 11.89 19.64 6.48
N GLY A 42 10.66 19.95 6.83
CA GLY A 42 10.10 21.25 6.55
C GLY A 42 9.66 21.42 5.10
N LEU A 43 9.70 20.35 4.36
CA LEU A 43 9.28 20.38 2.98
C LEU A 43 7.80 20.07 2.89
N PHE A 44 7.07 20.96 2.24
CA PHE A 44 5.67 20.71 2.00
C PHE A 44 5.53 19.73 0.87
N GLN A 45 5.00 18.56 1.21
CA GLN A 45 4.73 17.55 0.22
C GLN A 45 3.28 17.67 -0.20
N THR A 46 3.07 17.99 -1.46
CA THR A 46 1.72 18.02 -2.01
C THR A 46 1.32 16.70 -2.61
N GLN A 47 2.06 15.65 -2.30
CA GLN A 47 1.77 14.34 -2.83
C GLN A 47 0.47 13.81 -2.27
N LYS A 48 -0.31 13.20 -3.15
CA LYS A 48 -1.54 12.57 -2.73
C LYS A 48 -1.26 11.22 -2.14
N GLY A 49 -2.05 10.86 -1.13
CA GLY A 49 -1.95 9.55 -0.54
C GLY A 49 -1.22 9.57 0.77
N TRP A 50 -1.13 8.38 1.35
CA TRP A 50 -0.49 8.17 2.64
C TRP A 50 0.98 7.84 2.52
N GLY A 51 1.33 7.04 1.52
CA GLY A 51 2.68 6.57 1.35
C GLY A 51 2.77 5.48 0.30
N THR A 52 3.84 4.73 0.34
CA THR A 52 4.10 3.68 -0.65
C THR A 52 4.39 2.37 0.03
N VAL A 53 4.17 1.27 -0.71
CA VAL A 53 4.56 -0.06 -0.26
C VAL A 53 5.43 -0.69 -1.34
N SER A 54 6.52 -1.32 -0.88
CA SER A 54 7.46 -2.02 -1.76
C SER A 54 7.61 -3.44 -1.27
N VAL A 55 7.81 -4.36 -2.21
CA VAL A 55 7.99 -5.77 -1.90
C VAL A 55 9.10 -6.33 -2.77
N PRO A 56 9.65 -7.50 -2.42
CA PRO A 56 10.63 -8.14 -3.31
C PRO A 56 10.04 -8.34 -4.69
N ARG A 57 10.87 -8.22 -5.69
CA ARG A 57 10.42 -8.29 -7.07
C ARG A 57 9.64 -9.58 -7.36
N SER A 58 10.01 -10.68 -6.74
CA SER A 58 9.33 -11.94 -6.97
C SER A 58 7.89 -11.93 -6.47
N CYS A 59 7.55 -11.01 -5.59
CA CYS A 59 6.19 -10.91 -5.04
C CYS A 59 5.39 -9.77 -5.68
N GLU A 60 5.99 -9.08 -6.64
CA GLU A 60 5.38 -7.86 -7.18
C GLU A 60 3.99 -8.11 -7.74
N GLU A 61 3.85 -9.12 -8.58
CA GLU A 61 2.56 -9.36 -9.22
C GLU A 61 1.51 -9.82 -8.24
N GLU A 62 1.89 -10.68 -7.30
CA GLU A 62 0.98 -11.16 -6.30
C GLU A 62 0.44 -10.00 -5.46
N VAL A 63 1.32 -9.11 -5.05
CA VAL A 63 0.91 -7.99 -4.20
C VAL A 63 0.06 -7.00 -4.98
N LYS A 64 0.38 -6.77 -6.24
CA LYS A 64 -0.46 -5.91 -7.07
C LYS A 64 -1.88 -6.45 -7.18
N GLU A 65 -2.01 -7.76 -7.31
CA GLU A 65 -3.33 -8.38 -7.35
C GLU A 65 -4.07 -8.22 -6.03
N ILE A 66 -3.36 -8.42 -4.93
CA ILE A 66 -3.95 -8.26 -3.60
C ILE A 66 -4.54 -6.86 -3.46
N ILE A 67 -3.76 -5.84 -3.81
CA ILE A 67 -4.19 -4.46 -3.67
C ILE A 67 -5.35 -4.16 -4.61
N SER A 68 -5.28 -4.67 -5.83
CA SER A 68 -6.36 -4.47 -6.79
C SER A 68 -7.67 -5.06 -6.28
N ASP A 69 -7.61 -6.28 -5.73
CA ASP A 69 -8.81 -6.93 -5.19
C ASP A 69 -9.35 -6.17 -3.99
N LEU A 70 -8.47 -5.68 -3.14
CA LEU A 70 -8.87 -4.92 -1.98
C LEU A 70 -9.64 -3.66 -2.40
N ARG A 71 -9.16 -2.99 -3.42
CA ARG A 71 -9.80 -1.78 -3.92
C ARG A 71 -11.12 -2.06 -4.59
N LYS A 72 -11.21 -3.19 -5.28
CA LYS A 72 -12.49 -3.60 -5.87
C LYS A 72 -13.52 -3.90 -4.81
N GLN A 73 -13.12 -4.57 -3.74
CA GLN A 73 -14.05 -4.87 -2.66
C GLN A 73 -14.54 -3.60 -1.99
N ALA A 74 -13.66 -2.63 -1.82
CA ALA A 74 -14.06 -1.36 -1.22
C ALA A 74 -15.05 -0.63 -2.11
N ALA A 75 -14.82 -0.63 -3.42
CA ALA A 75 -15.72 0.01 -4.36
C ALA A 75 -17.08 -0.68 -4.40
N ASP A 76 -17.06 -2.01 -4.38
CA ASP A 76 -18.32 -2.78 -4.38
C ASP A 76 -19.11 -2.49 -3.11
N THR A 77 -18.43 -2.38 -1.99
CA THR A 77 -19.10 -2.08 -0.74
C THR A 77 -19.76 -0.71 -0.79
N GLU A 78 -19.10 0.25 -1.39
CA GLU A 78 -19.67 1.58 -1.55
C GLU A 78 -20.89 1.55 -2.46
N GLU A 79 -20.81 0.80 -3.53
CA GLU A 79 -21.91 0.73 -4.48
C GLU A 79 -23.14 0.07 -3.88
N SER A 80 -22.93 -0.89 -3.02
CA SER A 80 -24.04 -1.60 -2.41
C SER A 80 -24.69 -0.82 -1.29
N SER A 81 -24.12 0.29 -0.90
CA SER A 81 -24.75 1.15 0.11
C SER A 81 -25.93 1.86 -0.50
N PRO A 82 -27.10 1.72 0.11
CA PRO A 82 -28.29 2.43 -0.39
C PRO A 82 -28.20 3.92 -0.14
#